data_30fa38e601df7df73aa4ab7956eeb69c
#
_entry.id   30fa38e601df7df73aa4ab7956eeb69c
#
_cell.length_a   1.000
_cell.length_b   1.000
_cell.length_c   1.000
_cell.angle_alpha   90.00
_cell.angle_beta   90.00
_cell.angle_gamma   90.00
#
_symmetry.space_group_name_H-M   'P 1'
#
loop_
_entity.id
_entity.type
_entity.pdbx_description
1 polymer ?
#
loop_
_entity_poly.entity_id
_entity_poly.type
_entity_poly.pdbx_seq_one_letter_code
_entity_poly.pdbx_strand_id
1 'polypeptide(L)'
;MSSSTGKKAGTVQFIGDLLENYECPVPYHQFRAILIGYIVSPIKAPPPIEIIKNIWGGKMPNIKNMEELSLFMNNVFMRYWNSLIDNKNSRMPFFFKALKIKDTEKSLAELCVVRRQEIGGFLFGFTSGDADAKFPEIINKSIAHLEEIFGYFEATHELIQKKGIGKTPKEISNMTFLLNDMDKIAQSEINDLIKNCLSQRVVSH
;
A
#
# COMPACT_ATOMS: atom_id res chain seq x y z
N MET A 1 -21.37 -14.23 -16.13
CA MET A 1 -20.57 -13.62 -15.04
C MET A 1 -19.28 -13.01 -15.58
N SER A 2 -19.31 -11.92 -16.37
CA SER A 2 -18.08 -11.38 -17.00
C SER A 2 -18.04 -9.85 -17.08
N SER A 3 -18.57 -9.12 -16.06
CA SER A 3 -18.57 -7.65 -16.12
C SER A 3 -17.76 -6.93 -15.02
N SER A 4 -17.12 -7.65 -14.08
CA SER A 4 -16.42 -7.00 -12.96
C SER A 4 -14.96 -6.63 -13.25
N THR A 5 -14.28 -7.34 -14.13
CA THR A 5 -12.87 -7.12 -14.47
C THR A 5 -12.64 -5.84 -15.29
N GLY A 6 -13.52 -5.52 -16.21
CA GLY A 6 -13.42 -4.32 -17.06
C GLY A 6 -13.58 -3.01 -16.28
N LYS A 7 -14.50 -2.97 -15.29
CA LYS A 7 -14.67 -1.77 -14.43
C LYS A 7 -13.46 -1.50 -13.53
N LYS A 8 -12.82 -2.53 -12.98
CA LYS A 8 -11.63 -2.38 -12.12
C LYS A 8 -10.43 -1.86 -12.91
N ALA A 9 -10.19 -2.37 -14.11
CA ALA A 9 -9.09 -1.90 -14.97
C ALA A 9 -9.24 -0.41 -15.35
N GLY A 10 -10.45 0.02 -15.70
CA GLY A 10 -10.74 1.43 -15.99
C GLY A 10 -10.54 2.36 -14.80
N THR A 11 -10.87 1.92 -13.57
CA THR A 11 -10.66 2.72 -12.36
C THR A 11 -9.18 2.85 -12.01
N VAL A 12 -8.39 1.80 -12.17
CA VAL A 12 -6.93 1.80 -11.92
C VAL A 12 -6.24 2.80 -12.87
N GLN A 13 -6.53 2.71 -14.17
CA GLN A 13 -5.97 3.61 -15.16
C GLN A 13 -6.36 5.07 -14.87
N PHE A 14 -7.63 5.33 -14.63
CA PHE A 14 -8.15 6.65 -14.33
C PHE A 14 -7.48 7.31 -13.11
N ILE A 15 -7.28 6.56 -12.01
CA ILE A 15 -6.59 7.10 -10.83
C ILE A 15 -5.10 7.25 -11.11
N GLY A 16 -4.47 6.33 -11.86
CA GLY A 16 -3.08 6.47 -12.28
C GLY A 16 -2.85 7.77 -13.05
N ASP A 17 -3.65 8.03 -14.08
CA ASP A 17 -3.59 9.25 -14.88
C ASP A 17 -3.82 10.50 -14.03
N LEU A 18 -4.76 10.44 -13.07
CA LEU A 18 -5.02 11.54 -12.14
C LEU A 18 -3.81 11.82 -11.24
N LEU A 19 -3.17 10.81 -10.69
CA LEU A 19 -1.98 10.97 -9.87
C LEU A 19 -0.80 11.56 -10.65
N GLU A 20 -0.61 11.13 -11.90
CA GLU A 20 0.41 11.69 -12.81
C GLU A 20 0.13 13.15 -13.12
N ASN A 21 -1.12 13.52 -13.45
CA ASN A 21 -1.51 14.90 -13.76
C ASN A 21 -1.28 15.87 -12.60
N TYR A 22 -1.36 15.40 -11.36
CA TYR A 22 -1.12 16.20 -10.16
C TYR A 22 0.26 15.94 -9.52
N GLU A 23 1.19 15.36 -10.27
CA GLU A 23 2.57 15.12 -9.86
C GLU A 23 2.66 14.44 -8.49
N CYS A 24 1.86 13.38 -8.30
CA CYS A 24 1.86 12.65 -7.04
C CYS A 24 3.24 12.04 -6.76
N PRO A 25 3.85 12.29 -5.60
CA PRO A 25 5.20 11.81 -5.29
C PRO A 25 5.28 10.30 -5.07
N VAL A 26 4.12 9.63 -4.95
CA VAL A 26 4.06 8.18 -4.76
C VAL A 26 3.34 7.51 -5.93
N PRO A 27 3.78 6.31 -6.35
CA PRO A 27 3.12 5.57 -7.43
C PRO A 27 1.74 5.05 -6.99
N TYR A 28 0.87 4.75 -7.97
CA TYR A 28 -0.50 4.29 -7.74
C TYR A 28 -0.62 3.16 -6.71
N HIS A 29 0.24 2.14 -6.77
CA HIS A 29 0.16 1.00 -5.84
C HIS A 29 0.45 1.41 -4.39
N GLN A 30 1.40 2.31 -4.16
CA GLN A 30 1.69 2.89 -2.85
C GLN A 30 0.54 3.79 -2.38
N PHE A 31 0.03 4.66 -3.25
CA PHE A 31 -1.13 5.51 -2.96
C PHE A 31 -2.34 4.67 -2.52
N ARG A 32 -2.65 3.60 -3.26
CA ARG A 32 -3.70 2.65 -2.91
C ARG A 32 -3.48 2.03 -1.53
N ALA A 33 -2.27 1.59 -1.22
CA ALA A 33 -1.92 0.99 0.06
C ALA A 33 -2.08 2.00 1.22
N ILE A 34 -1.65 3.25 1.03
CA ILE A 34 -1.85 4.35 2.00
C ILE A 34 -3.34 4.53 2.31
N LEU A 35 -4.19 4.64 1.27
CA LEU A 35 -5.62 4.82 1.48
C LEU A 35 -6.26 3.64 2.19
N ILE A 36 -5.89 2.39 1.85
CA ILE A 36 -6.39 1.21 2.55
C ILE A 36 -5.95 1.25 4.02
N GLY A 37 -4.69 1.61 4.31
CA GLY A 37 -4.21 1.79 5.67
C GLY A 37 -5.09 2.74 6.48
N TYR A 38 -5.38 3.93 5.97
CA TYR A 38 -6.30 4.89 6.63
C TYR A 38 -7.71 4.32 6.83
N ILE A 39 -8.25 3.60 5.84
CA ILE A 39 -9.60 3.05 5.89
C ILE A 39 -9.74 1.99 6.98
N VAL A 40 -8.74 1.11 7.12
CA VAL A 40 -8.81 -0.04 8.04
C VAL A 40 -8.29 0.29 9.43
N SER A 41 -7.54 1.36 9.59
CA SER A 41 -7.00 1.81 10.87
C SER A 41 -8.09 1.94 11.93
N PRO A 42 -7.85 1.53 13.19
CA PRO A 42 -8.71 1.83 14.31
C PRO A 42 -8.63 3.31 14.73
N ILE A 43 -7.58 4.02 14.34
CA ILE A 43 -7.44 5.45 14.55
C ILE A 43 -8.36 6.20 13.58
N LYS A 44 -8.98 7.27 14.05
CA LYS A 44 -9.80 8.12 13.20
C LYS A 44 -8.94 8.75 12.10
N ALA A 45 -9.28 8.48 10.85
CA ALA A 45 -8.58 9.10 9.73
C ALA A 45 -8.65 10.63 9.80
N PRO A 46 -7.57 11.34 9.45
CA PRO A 46 -7.56 12.78 9.32
C PRO A 46 -8.60 13.27 8.29
N PRO A 47 -8.95 14.56 8.28
CA PRO A 47 -9.77 15.12 7.21
C PRO A 47 -9.15 14.84 5.82
N PRO A 48 -9.97 14.64 4.78
CA PRO A 48 -9.48 14.33 3.42
C PRO A 48 -8.38 15.25 2.91
N ILE A 49 -8.46 16.54 3.20
CA ILE A 49 -7.46 17.52 2.79
C ILE A 49 -6.09 17.27 3.44
N GLU A 50 -6.08 16.83 4.71
CA GLU A 50 -4.85 16.49 5.42
C GLU A 50 -4.24 15.17 4.91
N ILE A 51 -5.08 14.19 4.55
CA ILE A 51 -4.60 12.96 3.89
C ILE A 51 -3.87 13.32 2.59
N ILE A 52 -4.43 14.21 1.78
CA ILE A 52 -3.78 14.65 0.54
C ILE A 52 -2.46 15.35 0.86
N LYS A 53 -2.46 16.31 1.78
CA LYS A 53 -1.21 16.97 2.17
C LYS A 53 -0.16 15.99 2.66
N ASN A 54 -0.52 15.02 3.49
CA ASN A 54 0.41 14.01 3.99
C ASN A 54 1.04 13.22 2.84
N ILE A 55 0.25 12.84 1.83
CA ILE A 55 0.75 12.12 0.65
C ILE A 55 1.66 13.01 -0.21
N TRP A 56 1.36 14.32 -0.34
CA TRP A 56 2.14 15.29 -1.10
C TRP A 56 3.25 15.99 -0.28
N GLY A 57 3.72 15.37 0.81
CA GLY A 57 4.85 15.88 1.60
C GLY A 57 4.55 17.19 2.34
N GLY A 58 3.34 17.34 2.86
CA GLY A 58 2.89 18.50 3.62
C GLY A 58 2.30 19.63 2.77
N LYS A 59 2.21 19.46 1.44
CA LYS A 59 1.70 20.48 0.51
C LYS A 59 0.46 19.97 -0.22
N MET A 60 -0.32 20.88 -0.73
CA MET A 60 -1.38 20.53 -1.68
C MET A 60 -0.81 20.32 -3.09
N PRO A 61 -1.37 19.39 -3.88
CA PRO A 61 -1.07 19.33 -5.32
C PRO A 61 -1.34 20.68 -5.98
N ASN A 62 -0.71 20.92 -7.13
CA ASN A 62 -0.88 22.16 -7.89
C ASN A 62 -2.29 22.23 -8.51
N ILE A 63 -3.24 22.75 -7.75
CA ILE A 63 -4.66 22.89 -8.12
C ILE A 63 -4.95 24.36 -8.35
N LYS A 64 -5.47 24.70 -9.54
CA LYS A 64 -5.59 26.07 -10.03
C LYS A 64 -6.76 26.86 -9.41
N ASN A 65 -7.85 26.17 -9.07
CA ASN A 65 -9.07 26.81 -8.58
C ASN A 65 -9.94 25.84 -7.76
N MET A 66 -11.02 26.37 -7.17
CA MET A 66 -11.93 25.60 -6.31
C MET A 66 -12.73 24.53 -7.07
N GLU A 67 -13.01 24.73 -8.35
CA GLU A 67 -13.73 23.75 -9.17
C GLU A 67 -12.83 22.52 -9.40
N GLU A 68 -11.58 22.73 -9.77
CA GLU A 68 -10.57 21.68 -9.94
C GLU A 68 -10.31 20.94 -8.63
N LEU A 69 -10.24 21.67 -7.50
CA LEU A 69 -10.12 21.05 -6.16
C LEU A 69 -11.33 20.14 -5.87
N SER A 70 -12.54 20.63 -6.13
CA SER A 70 -13.75 19.85 -5.91
C SER A 70 -13.77 18.59 -6.77
N LEU A 71 -13.38 18.67 -8.03
CA LEU A 71 -13.30 17.54 -8.95
C LEU A 71 -12.26 16.53 -8.49
N PHE A 72 -11.07 16.98 -8.09
CA PHE A 72 -10.01 16.13 -7.54
C PHE A 72 -10.49 15.39 -6.29
N MET A 73 -11.04 16.11 -5.31
CA MET A 73 -11.54 15.53 -4.05
C MET A 73 -12.67 14.53 -4.30
N ASN A 74 -13.60 14.82 -5.20
CA ASN A 74 -14.66 13.90 -5.58
C ASN A 74 -14.11 12.60 -6.19
N ASN A 75 -13.12 12.68 -7.06
CA ASN A 75 -12.52 11.50 -7.68
C ASN A 75 -11.75 10.65 -6.68
N VAL A 76 -10.96 11.28 -5.78
CA VAL A 76 -10.16 10.57 -4.79
C VAL A 76 -11.03 10.02 -3.66
N PHE A 77 -11.90 10.83 -3.04
CA PHE A 77 -12.62 10.42 -1.83
C PHE A 77 -14.03 9.89 -2.12
N MET A 78 -14.83 10.56 -2.94
CA MET A 78 -16.20 10.10 -3.18
C MET A 78 -16.27 8.87 -4.09
N ARG A 79 -15.30 8.69 -4.99
CA ARG A 79 -15.26 7.54 -5.90
C ARG A 79 -14.25 6.50 -5.47
N TYR A 80 -12.96 6.85 -5.45
CA TYR A 80 -11.91 5.85 -5.27
C TYR A 80 -11.85 5.35 -3.83
N TRP A 81 -11.79 6.24 -2.82
CA TRP A 81 -11.85 5.86 -1.41
C TRP A 81 -13.06 4.95 -1.11
N ASN A 82 -14.26 5.34 -1.56
CA ASN A 82 -15.47 4.54 -1.35
C ASN A 82 -15.37 3.17 -2.02
N SER A 83 -14.68 3.05 -3.15
CA SER A 83 -14.43 1.74 -3.78
C SER A 83 -13.50 0.82 -2.97
N LEU A 84 -12.71 1.39 -2.05
CA LEU A 84 -11.80 0.65 -1.18
C LEU A 84 -12.41 0.30 0.19
N ILE A 85 -13.58 0.83 0.54
CA ILE A 85 -14.21 0.62 1.87
C ILE A 85 -14.48 -0.85 2.17
N ASP A 86 -14.70 -1.69 1.17
CA ASP A 86 -14.92 -3.12 1.36
C ASP A 86 -13.71 -3.83 1.99
N ASN A 87 -12.51 -3.26 1.89
CA ASN A 87 -11.32 -3.77 2.61
C ASN A 87 -11.51 -3.67 4.13
N LYS A 88 -12.20 -2.63 4.62
CA LYS A 88 -12.50 -2.44 6.04
C LYS A 88 -13.36 -3.56 6.63
N ASN A 89 -14.22 -4.17 5.82
CA ASN A 89 -15.15 -5.21 6.25
C ASN A 89 -14.65 -6.62 5.89
N SER A 90 -13.39 -6.78 5.52
CA SER A 90 -12.80 -8.04 5.04
C SER A 90 -13.54 -8.69 3.86
N ARG A 91 -14.45 -7.95 3.21
CA ARG A 91 -15.18 -8.42 2.01
C ARG A 91 -14.27 -8.48 0.78
N MET A 92 -13.23 -7.64 0.79
CA MET A 92 -12.25 -7.55 -0.27
C MET A 92 -10.85 -7.62 0.36
N PRO A 93 -10.19 -8.79 0.37
CA PRO A 93 -8.86 -8.93 0.93
C PRO A 93 -7.87 -7.94 0.28
N PHE A 94 -6.89 -7.51 1.06
CA PHE A 94 -5.76 -6.76 0.52
C PHE A 94 -4.95 -7.67 -0.40
N PHE A 95 -4.61 -7.18 -1.59
CA PHE A 95 -3.70 -7.83 -2.52
C PHE A 95 -2.63 -6.83 -2.95
N PHE A 96 -1.40 -7.30 -2.97
CA PHE A 96 -0.30 -6.56 -3.58
C PHE A 96 -0.50 -6.40 -5.10
N LYS A 97 0.18 -5.42 -5.69
CA LYS A 97 0.28 -5.28 -7.14
C LYS A 97 0.84 -6.55 -7.76
N ALA A 98 0.12 -7.14 -8.69
CA ALA A 98 0.63 -8.28 -9.43
C ALA A 98 1.85 -7.87 -10.26
N LEU A 99 2.97 -8.57 -10.04
CA LEU A 99 4.21 -8.38 -10.78
C LEU A 99 4.53 -9.65 -11.57
N LYS A 100 4.97 -9.47 -12.81
CA LYS A 100 5.51 -10.57 -13.61
C LYS A 100 7.00 -10.70 -13.28
N ILE A 101 7.31 -11.52 -12.29
CA ILE A 101 8.69 -11.76 -11.88
C ILE A 101 9.35 -12.63 -12.96
N LYS A 102 10.43 -12.12 -13.52
CA LYS A 102 11.34 -12.85 -14.40
C LYS A 102 12.58 -13.22 -13.60
N ASP A 103 13.27 -14.29 -13.99
CA ASP A 103 14.53 -14.70 -13.38
C ASP A 103 15.68 -13.75 -13.77
N THR A 104 15.56 -12.49 -13.38
CA THR A 104 16.55 -11.45 -13.62
C THR A 104 16.73 -10.57 -12.40
N GLU A 105 17.96 -10.11 -12.17
CA GLU A 105 18.31 -9.16 -11.11
C GLU A 105 17.40 -7.92 -11.13
N LYS A 106 17.12 -7.37 -12.30
CA LYS A 106 16.24 -6.21 -12.49
C LYS A 106 14.82 -6.48 -11.97
N SER A 107 14.29 -7.67 -12.25
CA SER A 107 12.92 -8.03 -11.83
C SER A 107 12.84 -8.24 -10.31
N LEU A 108 13.89 -8.80 -9.71
CA LEU A 108 13.98 -8.92 -8.24
C LEU A 108 14.09 -7.57 -7.57
N ALA A 109 14.93 -6.67 -8.10
CA ALA A 109 15.04 -5.31 -7.59
C ALA A 109 13.70 -4.56 -7.68
N GLU A 110 12.97 -4.68 -8.80
CA GLU A 110 11.64 -4.11 -8.98
C GLU A 110 10.65 -4.66 -7.93
N LEU A 111 10.64 -5.98 -7.71
CA LEU A 111 9.80 -6.59 -6.67
C LEU A 111 10.08 -5.97 -5.30
N CYS A 112 11.34 -5.88 -4.89
CA CYS A 112 11.72 -5.31 -3.60
C CYS A 112 11.25 -3.85 -3.46
N VAL A 113 11.44 -3.03 -4.48
CA VAL A 113 11.00 -1.62 -4.47
C VAL A 113 9.49 -1.52 -4.33
N VAL A 114 8.74 -2.27 -5.14
CA VAL A 114 7.26 -2.21 -5.14
C VAL A 114 6.70 -2.68 -3.81
N ARG A 115 7.20 -3.80 -3.25
CA ARG A 115 6.71 -4.32 -1.97
C ARG A 115 7.02 -3.40 -0.80
N ARG A 116 8.22 -2.84 -0.77
CA ARG A 116 8.57 -1.81 0.21
C ARG A 116 7.63 -0.61 0.13
N GLN A 117 7.32 -0.14 -1.07
CA GLN A 117 6.38 0.97 -1.27
C GLN A 117 4.96 0.61 -0.81
N GLU A 118 4.48 -0.59 -1.08
CA GLU A 118 3.13 -1.01 -0.67
C GLU A 118 3.04 -1.25 0.84
N ILE A 119 4.01 -1.94 1.46
CA ILE A 119 4.03 -2.19 2.90
C ILE A 119 4.20 -0.86 3.66
N GLY A 120 5.20 -0.06 3.30
CA GLY A 120 5.43 1.24 3.92
C GLY A 120 4.25 2.20 3.74
N GLY A 121 3.62 2.21 2.56
CA GLY A 121 2.40 2.97 2.31
C GLY A 121 1.23 2.52 3.18
N PHE A 122 1.02 1.21 3.31
CA PHE A 122 -0.01 0.67 4.19
C PHE A 122 0.22 1.07 5.65
N LEU A 123 1.43 0.87 6.17
CA LEU A 123 1.80 1.23 7.54
C LEU A 123 1.63 2.73 7.79
N PHE A 124 2.10 3.58 6.88
CA PHE A 124 1.92 5.03 6.96
C PHE A 124 0.45 5.44 7.08
N GLY A 125 -0.41 4.90 6.23
CA GLY A 125 -1.85 5.15 6.32
C GLY A 125 -2.48 4.57 7.59
N PHE A 126 -2.05 3.38 8.01
CA PHE A 126 -2.58 2.68 9.18
C PHE A 126 -2.28 3.40 10.49
N THR A 127 -1.05 3.93 10.63
CA THR A 127 -0.66 4.75 11.79
C THR A 127 -1.08 6.22 11.66
N SER A 128 -1.71 6.60 10.57
CA SER A 128 -2.06 8.00 10.25
C SER A 128 -0.84 8.92 10.19
N GLY A 129 0.34 8.35 9.89
CA GLY A 129 1.62 9.07 9.89
C GLY A 129 2.16 9.37 11.30
N ASP A 130 1.54 8.83 12.36
CA ASP A 130 1.97 8.98 13.74
C ASP A 130 2.76 7.72 14.17
N ALA A 131 4.07 7.86 14.31
CA ALA A 131 4.95 6.79 14.75
C ALA A 131 4.73 6.39 16.22
N ASP A 132 4.15 7.29 17.04
CA ASP A 132 3.87 7.07 18.46
C ASP A 132 2.44 6.57 18.71
N ALA A 133 1.71 6.24 17.65
CA ALA A 133 0.35 5.74 17.72
C ALA A 133 0.25 4.49 18.61
N LYS A 134 -0.61 4.52 19.60
CA LYS A 134 -0.79 3.42 20.56
C LYS A 134 -1.85 2.45 20.07
N PHE A 135 -1.46 1.20 19.90
CA PHE A 135 -2.34 0.11 19.53
C PHE A 135 -2.32 -1.01 20.60
N PRO A 136 -3.35 -1.87 20.65
CA PRO A 136 -3.30 -3.11 21.40
C PRO A 136 -2.12 -4.00 21.00
N GLU A 137 -1.64 -4.82 21.93
CA GLU A 137 -0.44 -5.64 21.75
C GLU A 137 -0.48 -6.50 20.48
N ILE A 138 -1.64 -7.10 20.17
CA ILE A 138 -1.80 -7.94 18.98
C ILE A 138 -1.59 -7.14 17.68
N ILE A 139 -2.04 -5.90 17.64
CA ILE A 139 -1.86 -5.00 16.49
C ILE A 139 -0.40 -4.55 16.40
N ASN A 140 0.23 -4.19 17.53
CA ASN A 140 1.64 -3.82 17.57
C ASN A 140 2.55 -4.96 17.09
N LYS A 141 2.24 -6.22 17.41
CA LYS A 141 2.97 -7.37 16.89
C LYS A 141 2.90 -7.48 15.37
N SER A 142 1.70 -7.30 14.80
CA SER A 142 1.53 -7.31 13.34
C SER A 142 2.26 -6.15 12.67
N ILE A 143 2.24 -4.95 13.26
CA ILE A 143 3.00 -3.80 12.76
C ILE A 143 4.49 -4.12 12.76
N ALA A 144 5.04 -4.60 13.89
CA ALA A 144 6.45 -4.96 14.00
C ALA A 144 6.88 -6.03 12.98
N HIS A 145 6.06 -7.05 12.76
CA HIS A 145 6.29 -8.04 11.71
C HIS A 145 6.34 -7.43 10.30
N LEU A 146 5.42 -6.52 9.99
CA LEU A 146 5.41 -5.84 8.70
C LEU A 146 6.61 -4.91 8.52
N GLU A 147 7.07 -4.25 9.59
CA GLU A 147 8.29 -3.43 9.58
C GLU A 147 9.54 -4.30 9.37
N GLU A 148 9.59 -5.48 9.98
CA GLU A 148 10.67 -6.45 9.75
C GLU A 148 10.69 -6.90 8.29
N ILE A 149 9.55 -7.28 7.72
CA ILE A 149 9.43 -7.69 6.32
C ILE A 149 9.80 -6.53 5.37
N PHE A 150 9.37 -5.32 5.68
CA PHE A 150 9.79 -4.11 4.95
C PHE A 150 11.32 -3.99 4.94
N GLY A 151 11.98 -4.16 6.09
CA GLY A 151 13.43 -4.15 6.22
C GLY A 151 14.12 -5.24 5.38
N TYR A 152 13.53 -6.44 5.28
CA TYR A 152 14.05 -7.50 4.41
C TYR A 152 14.03 -7.10 2.92
N PHE A 153 12.93 -6.54 2.44
CA PHE A 153 12.87 -6.05 1.06
C PHE A 153 13.85 -4.91 0.81
N GLU A 154 14.05 -4.01 1.78
CA GLU A 154 15.01 -2.92 1.69
C GLU A 154 16.46 -3.45 1.62
N ALA A 155 16.83 -4.30 2.58
CA ALA A 155 18.17 -4.90 2.63
C ALA A 155 18.46 -5.73 1.38
N THR A 156 17.48 -6.50 0.88
CA THR A 156 17.65 -7.28 -0.34
C THR A 156 17.85 -6.39 -1.56
N HIS A 157 17.08 -5.31 -1.69
CA HIS A 157 17.28 -4.32 -2.76
C HIS A 157 18.68 -3.72 -2.72
N GLU A 158 19.15 -3.31 -1.53
CA GLU A 158 20.53 -2.79 -1.37
C GLU A 158 21.60 -3.80 -1.72
N LEU A 159 21.43 -5.08 -1.34
CA LEU A 159 22.37 -6.14 -1.68
C LEU A 159 22.45 -6.35 -3.19
N ILE A 160 21.31 -6.34 -3.89
CA ILE A 160 21.27 -6.42 -5.35
C ILE A 160 22.04 -5.24 -5.96
N GLN A 161 21.78 -4.02 -5.52
CA GLN A 161 22.39 -2.81 -6.07
C GLN A 161 23.89 -2.69 -5.77
N LYS A 162 24.32 -2.97 -4.53
CA LYS A 162 25.71 -2.73 -4.09
C LYS A 162 26.65 -3.90 -4.40
N LYS A 163 26.18 -5.14 -4.27
CA LYS A 163 27.03 -6.34 -4.37
C LYS A 163 26.81 -7.12 -5.65
N GLY A 164 25.79 -6.78 -6.43
CA GLY A 164 25.41 -7.54 -7.64
C GLY A 164 25.13 -8.99 -7.31
N ILE A 165 24.46 -9.27 -6.19
CA ILE A 165 23.96 -10.59 -5.84
C ILE A 165 22.80 -10.91 -6.77
N GLY A 166 22.70 -12.19 -7.19
CA GLY A 166 21.72 -12.60 -8.20
C GLY A 166 22.33 -12.63 -9.61
N LYS A 167 23.65 -12.79 -9.69
CA LYS A 167 24.35 -12.91 -10.99
C LYS A 167 24.25 -14.30 -11.60
N THR A 168 24.07 -15.32 -10.77
CA THR A 168 23.90 -16.70 -11.25
C THR A 168 22.43 -17.09 -11.29
N PRO A 169 21.98 -17.91 -12.26
CA PRO A 169 20.61 -18.40 -12.33
C PRO A 169 20.13 -19.07 -11.03
N LYS A 170 21.03 -19.77 -10.34
CA LYS A 170 20.74 -20.45 -9.06
C LYS A 170 20.46 -19.45 -7.93
N GLU A 171 21.28 -18.40 -7.82
CA GLU A 171 21.05 -17.33 -6.82
C GLU A 171 19.75 -16.60 -7.09
N ILE A 172 19.47 -16.25 -8.35
CA ILE A 172 18.22 -15.59 -8.75
C ILE A 172 17.02 -16.46 -8.37
N SER A 173 17.05 -17.76 -8.72
CA SER A 173 15.96 -18.70 -8.38
C SER A 173 15.73 -18.80 -6.89
N ASN A 174 16.79 -18.93 -6.09
CA ASN A 174 16.68 -18.98 -4.63
C ASN A 174 16.10 -17.69 -4.04
N MET A 175 16.56 -16.52 -4.53
CA MET A 175 16.04 -15.24 -4.08
C MET A 175 14.58 -15.05 -4.49
N THR A 176 14.22 -15.43 -5.72
CA THR A 176 12.82 -15.39 -6.19
C THR A 176 11.92 -16.22 -5.29
N PHE A 177 12.34 -17.42 -4.92
CA PHE A 177 11.57 -18.27 -4.00
C PHE A 177 11.39 -17.60 -2.64
N LEU A 178 12.48 -17.13 -2.02
CA LEU A 178 12.44 -16.46 -0.72
C LEU A 178 11.54 -15.20 -0.75
N LEU A 179 11.73 -14.34 -1.73
CA LEU A 179 10.94 -13.10 -1.85
C LEU A 179 9.46 -13.38 -2.12
N ASN A 180 9.12 -14.43 -2.88
CA ASN A 180 7.74 -14.84 -3.06
C ASN A 180 7.08 -15.36 -1.77
N ASP A 181 7.84 -16.02 -0.91
CA ASP A 181 7.31 -16.45 0.39
C ASP A 181 7.15 -15.27 1.34
N MET A 182 8.10 -14.34 1.39
CA MET A 182 7.97 -13.08 2.12
C MET A 182 6.76 -12.25 1.64
N ASP A 183 6.50 -12.25 0.34
CA ASP A 183 5.32 -11.60 -0.27
C ASP A 183 4.00 -12.16 0.27
N LYS A 184 3.87 -13.49 0.31
CA LYS A 184 2.69 -14.17 0.86
C LYS A 184 2.53 -13.90 2.36
N ILE A 185 3.62 -13.94 3.13
CA ILE A 185 3.61 -13.67 4.57
C ILE A 185 3.15 -12.23 4.82
N ALA A 186 3.73 -11.25 4.14
CA ALA A 186 3.35 -9.86 4.27
C ALA A 186 1.87 -9.61 3.91
N GLN A 187 1.39 -10.23 2.82
CA GLN A 187 -0.01 -10.10 2.43
C GLN A 187 -0.96 -10.74 3.45
N SER A 188 -0.58 -11.89 4.00
CA SER A 188 -1.36 -12.55 5.08
C SER A 188 -1.39 -11.68 6.32
N GLU A 189 -0.24 -11.13 6.74
CA GLU A 189 -0.12 -10.29 7.93
C GLU A 189 -0.98 -9.02 7.83
N ILE A 190 -0.98 -8.35 6.66
CA ILE A 190 -1.88 -7.20 6.42
C ILE A 190 -3.36 -7.63 6.57
N ASN A 191 -3.74 -8.77 5.99
CA ASN A 191 -5.12 -9.22 6.07
C ASN A 191 -5.53 -9.64 7.49
N ASP A 192 -4.63 -10.24 8.25
CA ASP A 192 -4.87 -10.61 9.64
C ASP A 192 -4.93 -9.38 10.56
N LEU A 193 -4.09 -8.38 10.31
CA LEU A 193 -4.18 -7.09 10.98
C LEU A 193 -5.53 -6.41 10.73
N ILE A 194 -6.03 -6.41 9.49
CA ILE A 194 -7.36 -5.89 9.14
C ILE A 194 -8.45 -6.62 9.93
N LYS A 195 -8.41 -7.95 10.01
CA LYS A 195 -9.38 -8.76 10.78
C LYS A 195 -9.32 -8.46 12.27
N ASN A 196 -8.11 -8.33 12.85
CA ASN A 196 -7.91 -8.02 14.25
C ASN A 196 -8.49 -6.65 14.61
N CYS A 197 -8.34 -5.64 13.75
CA CYS A 197 -8.96 -4.34 13.95
C CYS A 197 -10.49 -4.39 13.94
N LEU A 198 -11.08 -5.26 13.14
CA LEU A 198 -12.53 -5.44 13.10
C LEU A 198 -13.07 -6.07 14.39
N SER A 199 -12.40 -7.12 14.88
CA SER A 199 -12.82 -7.81 16.10
C SER A 199 -12.82 -6.89 17.33
N GLN A 200 -11.88 -5.96 17.42
CA GLN A 200 -11.80 -5.01 18.54
C GLN A 200 -12.86 -3.91 18.49
N ARG A 201 -13.35 -3.52 17.31
CA ARG A 201 -14.46 -2.56 17.20
C ARG A 201 -15.79 -3.12 17.70
N VAL A 202 -15.98 -4.44 17.58
CA VAL A 202 -17.22 -5.12 18.05
C VAL A 202 -17.27 -5.20 19.58
N VAL A 203 -16.12 -5.18 20.26
CA VAL A 203 -16.04 -5.28 21.74
C VAL A 203 -16.21 -3.90 22.42
N SER A 204 -16.08 -2.81 21.67
CA SER A 204 -16.14 -1.43 22.21
C SER A 204 -17.54 -0.78 22.15
N HIS A 205 -18.57 -1.55 21.82
CA HIS A 205 -20.00 -1.20 21.82
C HIS A 205 -20.76 -2.12 22.76
#